data_c7a62b29221b1011288cf174e4b31032
#
_entry.id   c7a62b29221b1011288cf174e4b31032
#
_cell.length_a   1.000
_cell.length_b   1.000
_cell.length_c   1.000
_cell.angle_alpha   90.00
_cell.angle_beta   90.00
_cell.angle_gamma   90.00
#
_symmetry.space_group_name_H-M   'P 1'
#
loop_
_entity.id
_entity.type
_entity.pdbx_description
1 polymer ?
#
loop_
_entity_poly.entity_id
_entity_poly.type
_entity_poly.pdbx_seq_one_letter_code
_entity_poly.pdbx_strand_id
1 'polypeptide(L)' 'MKQQITIKARKELQTKMAVVFGEKIKVLSTELQRILLDDMVTAFENRLKVLNRAHSKSGNNVAQ' A
#
# COMPACT_ATOMS: atom_id res chain seq x y z
N MET A 1 -9.33 -10.55 -11.26
CA MET A 1 -8.24 -10.50 -11.00
C MET A 1 -7.88 -10.41 -9.61
N LYS A 2 -6.84 -10.87 -9.25
CA LYS A 2 -6.50 -10.93 -8.00
C LYS A 2 -5.86 -9.75 -7.59
N GLN A 3 -6.30 -9.06 -6.72
CA GLN A 3 -5.72 -7.88 -6.25
C GLN A 3 -5.10 -8.05 -4.91
N GLN A 4 -5.11 -9.25 -4.41
CA GLN A 4 -4.59 -9.47 -3.12
C GLN A 4 -3.12 -9.54 -3.09
N ILE A 5 -2.48 -8.91 -2.14
CA ILE A 5 -1.05 -8.97 -1.96
C ILE A 5 -0.76 -10.04 -0.93
N THR A 6 0.16 -10.93 -1.24
CA THR A 6 0.49 -12.01 -0.32
C THR A 6 1.16 -11.43 0.91
N ILE A 7 1.22 -12.22 1.96
CA ILE A 7 1.85 -11.79 3.20
C ILE A 7 3.32 -11.46 2.94
N LYS A 8 3.95 -12.23 2.10
CA LYS A 8 5.35 -11.98 1.79
C LYS A 8 5.50 -10.64 1.09
N ALA A 9 4.62 -10.35 0.14
CA ALA A 9 4.69 -9.10 -0.59
C ALA A 9 4.38 -7.94 0.33
N ARG A 10 3.45 -8.12 1.26
CA ARG A 10 3.13 -7.06 2.21
C ARG A 10 4.35 -6.73 3.06
N LYS A 11 5.07 -7.75 3.51
CA LYS A 11 6.24 -7.52 4.33
C LYS A 11 7.33 -6.81 3.56
N GLU A 12 7.49 -7.18 2.31
CA GLU A 12 8.46 -6.52 1.47
C GLU A 12 8.11 -5.07 1.26
N LEU A 13 6.83 -4.80 1.04
CA LEU A 13 6.39 -3.45 0.83
C LEU A 13 6.60 -2.62 2.09
N GLN A 14 6.26 -3.19 3.24
CA GLN A 14 6.48 -2.50 4.50
C GLN A 14 7.95 -2.18 4.70
N THR A 15 8.82 -3.13 4.37
CA THR A 15 10.24 -2.91 4.52
C THR A 15 10.72 -1.77 3.64
N LYS A 16 10.25 -1.75 2.42
CA LYS A 16 10.64 -0.69 1.51
C LYS A 16 10.10 0.66 1.94
N MET A 17 8.88 0.66 2.44
CA MET A 17 8.31 1.90 2.96
C MET A 17 9.09 2.39 4.15
N ALA A 18 9.54 1.46 4.99
CA ALA A 18 10.31 1.84 6.16
C ALA A 18 11.61 2.52 5.75
N VAL A 19 12.22 2.07 4.67
CA VAL A 19 13.44 2.68 4.19
C VAL A 19 13.16 4.09 3.67
N VAL A 20 12.10 4.21 2.89
CA VAL A 20 11.78 5.49 2.29
C VAL A 20 11.28 6.51 3.30
N PHE A 21 10.44 6.08 4.21
CA PHE A 21 9.84 7.00 5.17
C PHE A 21 10.50 7.02 6.53
N GLY A 22 11.56 6.23 6.70
CA GLY A 22 12.18 6.09 8.01
C GLY A 22 12.55 7.40 8.68
N GLU A 23 13.07 8.34 7.91
CA GLU A 23 13.43 9.60 8.47
C GLU A 23 12.26 10.34 9.05
N LYS A 24 11.11 10.19 8.42
CA LYS A 24 9.92 10.90 8.86
C LYS A 24 9.29 10.28 10.09
N ILE A 25 9.43 8.97 10.23
CA ILE A 25 8.76 8.30 11.32
C ILE A 25 9.68 7.84 12.43
N LYS A 26 10.94 8.21 12.36
CA LYS A 26 11.89 7.74 13.37
C LYS A 26 11.59 8.27 14.75
N VAL A 27 10.76 9.29 14.86
CA VAL A 27 10.39 9.80 16.17
C VAL A 27 9.43 8.85 16.88
N LEU A 28 8.84 7.93 16.15
CA LEU A 28 7.92 6.99 16.76
C LEU A 28 8.67 5.77 17.27
N SER A 29 8.10 5.11 18.25
CA SER A 29 8.69 3.89 18.75
C SER A 29 8.62 2.86 17.64
N THR A 30 9.41 1.81 17.76
CA THR A 30 9.43 0.76 16.77
C THR A 30 8.04 0.17 16.55
N GLU A 31 7.33 0.00 17.64
CA GLU A 31 6.00 -0.57 17.52
C GLU A 31 5.04 0.34 16.78
N LEU A 32 5.11 1.65 17.08
CA LEU A 32 4.23 2.58 16.38
C LEU A 32 4.62 2.69 14.92
N GLN A 33 5.91 2.60 14.61
CA GLN A 33 6.34 2.60 13.23
C GLN A 33 5.75 1.43 12.49
N ARG A 34 5.74 0.26 13.12
CA ARG A 34 5.21 -0.92 12.48
C ARG A 34 3.71 -0.79 12.23
N ILE A 35 3.00 -0.24 13.21
CA ILE A 35 1.57 -0.04 13.08
C ILE A 35 1.28 0.93 11.93
N LEU A 36 2.03 2.00 11.88
CA LEU A 36 1.83 2.98 10.82
C LEU A 36 2.10 2.38 9.44
N LEU A 37 3.18 1.62 9.32
CA LEU A 37 3.52 1.04 8.04
C LEU A 37 2.46 0.03 7.61
N ASP A 38 1.94 -0.72 8.57
CA ASP A 38 0.90 -1.68 8.25
C ASP A 38 -0.35 -0.95 7.77
N ASP A 39 -0.69 0.15 8.43
CA ASP A 39 -1.84 0.94 8.02
C ASP A 39 -1.65 1.50 6.62
N MET A 40 -0.44 1.93 6.32
CA MET A 40 -0.16 2.50 5.02
C MET A 40 -0.28 1.47 3.92
N VAL A 41 0.20 0.27 4.18
CA VAL A 41 0.08 -0.80 3.19
C VAL A 41 -1.39 -1.13 2.96
N THR A 42 -2.15 -1.21 4.04
CA THR A 42 -3.56 -1.51 3.91
C THR A 42 -4.30 -0.43 3.14
N ALA A 43 -3.99 0.82 3.44
CA ALA A 43 -4.62 1.92 2.74
C ALA A 43 -4.25 1.90 1.26
N PHE A 44 -2.99 1.58 0.97
CA PHE A 44 -2.55 1.49 -0.40
C PHE A 44 -3.31 0.40 -1.15
N GLU A 45 -3.42 -0.76 -0.53
CA GLU A 45 -4.12 -1.87 -1.17
C GLU A 45 -5.59 -1.53 -1.43
N ASN A 46 -6.22 -0.94 -0.43
CA ASN A 46 -7.63 -0.61 -0.58
C ASN A 46 -7.85 0.43 -1.66
N ARG A 47 -6.98 1.42 -1.69
CA ARG A 47 -7.13 2.46 -2.69
C ARG A 47 -6.86 1.92 -4.09
N LEU A 48 -5.83 1.09 -4.18
CA LEU A 48 -5.49 0.51 -5.46
C LEU A 48 -6.65 -0.34 -5.99
N LYS A 49 -7.28 -1.07 -5.09
CA LYS A 49 -8.40 -1.90 -5.46
C LYS A 49 -9.55 -1.07 -6.03
N VAL A 50 -9.83 0.04 -5.38
CA VAL A 50 -10.90 0.92 -5.83
C VAL A 50 -10.55 1.51 -7.19
N LEU A 51 -9.31 1.98 -7.34
CA LEU A 51 -8.90 2.59 -8.59
C LEU A 51 -8.85 1.59 -9.73
N ASN A 52 -8.43 0.36 -9.43
CA ASN A 52 -8.41 -0.65 -10.46
C ASN A 52 -9.81 -0.98 -10.93
N ARG A 53 -10.75 -0.99 -10.00
CA ARG A 53 -12.12 -1.26 -10.38
C ARG A 53 -12.65 -0.15 -11.26
N ALA A 54 -12.36 1.08 -10.91
CA ALA A 54 -12.81 2.21 -11.71
C ALA A 54 -12.17 2.18 -13.08
N HIS A 55 -10.89 1.81 -13.12
CA HIS A 55 -10.18 1.74 -14.38
C HIS A 55 -10.79 0.66 -15.27
N SER A 56 -11.11 -0.46 -14.68
CA SER A 56 -11.71 -1.55 -15.43
C SER A 56 -13.03 -1.16 -16.04
N LYS A 57 -13.82 -0.48 -15.26
CA LYS A 57 -15.11 -0.09 -15.72
C LYS A 57 -15.07 0.91 -16.83
N SER A 58 -14.20 1.88 -16.75
CA SER A 58 -14.18 2.87 -17.78
C SER A 58 -13.02 2.67 -18.69
N GLY A 59 -12.28 1.65 -18.46
CA GLY A 59 -11.07 1.45 -19.22
C GLY A 59 -11.31 1.28 -20.65
N ASN A 60 -12.45 0.76 -20.94
CA ASN A 60 -12.68 0.54 -22.28
C ASN A 60 -12.92 1.82 -22.96
N ASN A 61 -13.33 2.81 -22.31
CA ASN A 61 -13.57 3.97 -23.01
C ASN A 61 -12.59 4.99 -22.70
N VAL A 62 -11.67 4.86 -22.07
CA VAL A 62 -10.89 5.77 -21.81
C VAL A 62 -9.79 5.72 -21.96
N ALA A 63 -9.54 5.73 -22.21
CA ALA A 63 -8.56 5.72 -22.39
C ALA A 63 -7.90 6.30 -21.54
N GLN A 64 -7.79 6.37 -21.06
CA GLN A 64 -7.21 6.91 -20.28
C GLN A 64 -6.50 6.82 -20.17
#